data_8e862bca4cae49017e94fda46f543485
#
_entry.id   8e862bca4cae49017e94fda46f543485
#
_cell.length_a   1.000
_cell.length_b   1.000
_cell.length_c   1.000
_cell.angle_alpha   90.00
_cell.angle_beta   90.00
_cell.angle_gamma   90.00
#
_symmetry.space_group_name_H-M   'P 1'
#
loop_
_entity.id
_entity.type
_entity.pdbx_description
1 polymer ?
#
loop_
_entity_poly.entity_id
_entity_poly.type
_entity_poly.pdbx_seq_one_letter_code
_entity_poly.pdbx_strand_id
1 'polypeptide(L)'
;MKNLFKSNMSIMLVFSAIVLTAPIWLMPFGASYPDLLQKFAIFGLFALGYNILFGLTGYLSFGHAAFLGVGSYTAVWSLKLLSMNVFLGIILGTIMSGIFALAIGFVSLRRSGIYFSILTLAFAQMAYSLAYSVLTPITNGETGLQIAAEDPRYIDSLVGITQQGEGIPSTNFFGILLKSWDGYFGFYFVAAVLIIGFYISLRVFRSPFGLKLRAIKSNQTRMTYTGFNTKPYLLSAFVISGMYAGLAGSLMVAIDPLAGAERMQWTASGEVVLMTILGGVGTLIGPLLGAVIIKYFENIFSAFNNSELHEILSFLPSFMENALVFVIEPFVGKGWHLTLGALFMLVVIFLPGGVMEGVTKIRTFLQRRSNQGSAAEVQASQTQNVQEGGK
;
A
#
# COMPACT_ATOMS: atom_id res chain seq x y z
N MET A 1 -30.12 -0.98 -8.63
CA MET A 1 -29.16 0.14 -8.54
C MET A 1 -29.19 0.90 -7.22
N LYS A 2 -30.36 1.36 -6.70
CA LYS A 2 -30.46 2.08 -5.41
C LYS A 2 -29.87 1.34 -4.19
N ASN A 3 -30.05 0.01 -4.08
CA ASN A 3 -29.54 -0.78 -2.95
C ASN A 3 -28.02 -1.00 -3.03
N LEU A 4 -27.44 -1.11 -4.25
CA LEU A 4 -25.99 -1.16 -4.46
C LEU A 4 -25.32 0.17 -4.12
N PHE A 5 -25.96 1.28 -4.43
CA PHE A 5 -25.46 2.61 -4.10
C PHE A 5 -25.45 2.87 -2.59
N LYS A 6 -26.54 2.49 -1.88
CA LYS A 6 -26.60 2.54 -0.41
C LYS A 6 -25.52 1.66 0.24
N SER A 7 -25.31 0.44 -0.27
CA SER A 7 -24.24 -0.46 0.22
C SER A 7 -22.84 0.10 0.00
N ASN A 8 -22.57 0.77 -1.14
CA ASN A 8 -21.28 1.41 -1.41
C ASN A 8 -21.02 2.59 -0.47
N MET A 9 -22.04 3.43 -0.26
CA MET A 9 -21.97 4.59 0.63
C MET A 9 -21.69 4.15 2.08
N SER A 10 -22.37 3.11 2.54
CA SER A 10 -22.15 2.56 3.88
C SER A 10 -20.72 2.05 4.07
N ILE A 11 -20.18 1.31 3.09
CA ILE A 11 -18.78 0.82 3.14
C ILE A 11 -17.80 2.00 3.16
N MET A 12 -18.04 3.03 2.33
CA MET A 12 -17.21 4.23 2.30
C MET A 12 -17.22 4.97 3.63
N LEU A 13 -18.39 5.17 4.23
CA LEU A 13 -18.50 5.87 5.51
C LEU A 13 -17.78 5.14 6.64
N VAL A 14 -17.97 3.82 6.72
CA VAL A 14 -17.26 2.98 7.72
C VAL A 14 -15.76 3.03 7.50
N PHE A 15 -15.30 2.87 6.25
CA PHE A 15 -13.87 2.93 5.91
C PHE A 15 -13.28 4.31 6.25
N SER A 16 -13.95 5.40 5.85
CA SER A 16 -13.48 6.76 6.14
C SER A 16 -13.43 7.01 7.65
N ALA A 17 -14.42 6.56 8.41
CA ALA A 17 -14.44 6.69 9.86
C ALA A 17 -13.24 5.94 10.49
N ILE A 18 -12.97 4.70 10.08
CA ILE A 18 -11.84 3.91 10.58
C ILE A 18 -10.51 4.60 10.27
N VAL A 19 -10.31 5.10 9.05
CA VAL A 19 -9.06 5.76 8.64
C VAL A 19 -8.87 7.08 9.38
N LEU A 20 -9.88 7.93 9.48
CA LEU A 20 -9.78 9.23 10.13
C LEU A 20 -9.59 9.12 11.65
N THR A 21 -10.13 8.07 12.27
CA THR A 21 -9.94 7.80 13.70
C THR A 21 -8.71 6.95 14.01
N ALA A 22 -7.89 6.60 13.00
CA ALA A 22 -6.69 5.78 13.18
C ALA A 22 -5.74 6.26 14.29
N PRO A 23 -5.46 7.56 14.46
CA PRO A 23 -4.60 8.05 15.55
C PRO A 23 -5.12 7.68 16.94
N ILE A 24 -6.44 7.53 17.12
CA ILE A 24 -7.05 7.24 18.41
C ILE A 24 -6.99 5.76 18.76
N TRP A 25 -7.44 4.89 17.83
CA TRP A 25 -7.52 3.44 18.12
C TRP A 25 -6.19 2.71 17.95
N LEU A 26 -5.19 3.29 17.26
CA LEU A 26 -3.82 2.76 17.17
C LEU A 26 -2.92 3.21 18.34
N MET A 27 -3.38 4.16 19.18
CA MET A 27 -2.63 4.64 20.34
C MET A 27 -2.20 3.53 21.31
N PRO A 28 -3.04 2.54 21.67
CA PRO A 28 -2.65 1.45 22.56
C PRO A 28 -1.54 0.56 21.99
N PHE A 29 -1.36 0.56 20.67
CA PHE A 29 -0.34 -0.22 19.98
C PHE A 29 0.96 0.55 19.72
N GLY A 30 1.10 1.78 20.22
CA GLY A 30 2.26 2.64 19.97
C GLY A 30 2.40 3.12 18.52
N ALA A 31 1.35 2.99 17.71
CA ALA A 31 1.35 3.27 16.27
C ALA A 31 0.58 4.55 15.89
N SER A 32 0.41 5.48 16.83
CA SER A 32 -0.39 6.69 16.62
C SER A 32 0.38 7.88 16.06
N TYR A 33 1.71 7.80 15.94
CA TYR A 33 2.51 8.93 15.47
C TYR A 33 2.38 9.14 13.95
N PRO A 34 2.42 10.40 13.48
CA PRO A 34 2.05 10.78 12.10
C PRO A 34 2.82 10.04 11.01
N ASP A 35 4.15 9.88 11.17
CA ASP A 35 5.01 9.29 10.14
C ASP A 35 4.63 7.84 9.83
N LEU A 36 4.29 7.04 10.85
CA LEU A 36 3.86 5.66 10.65
C LEU A 36 2.47 5.59 10.04
N LEU A 37 1.54 6.44 10.49
CA LEU A 37 0.19 6.52 9.93
C LEU A 37 0.21 6.93 8.46
N GLN A 38 1.11 7.86 8.07
CA GLN A 38 1.33 8.27 6.69
C GLN A 38 1.85 7.10 5.85
N LYS A 39 2.85 6.34 6.37
CA LYS A 39 3.35 5.12 5.72
C LYS A 39 2.23 4.09 5.50
N PHE A 40 1.39 3.84 6.50
CA PHE A 40 0.23 2.95 6.37
C PHE A 40 -0.69 3.37 5.23
N ALA A 41 -1.01 4.65 5.14
CA ALA A 41 -1.90 5.17 4.12
C ALA A 41 -1.29 5.12 2.72
N ILE A 42 0.00 5.48 2.55
CA ILE A 42 0.71 5.48 1.28
C ILE A 42 0.88 4.06 0.75
N PHE A 43 1.42 3.16 1.57
CA PHE A 43 1.62 1.76 1.16
C PHE A 43 0.31 1.00 1.01
N GLY A 44 -0.72 1.37 1.80
CA GLY A 44 -2.08 0.90 1.61
C GLY A 44 -2.65 1.29 0.26
N LEU A 45 -2.42 2.52 -0.19
CA LEU A 45 -2.81 3.01 -1.51
C LEU A 45 -2.04 2.26 -2.62
N PHE A 46 -0.74 2.04 -2.45
CA PHE A 46 0.10 1.28 -3.36
C PHE A 46 -0.39 -0.17 -3.50
N ALA A 47 -0.65 -0.85 -2.39
CA ALA A 47 -1.17 -2.22 -2.37
C ALA A 47 -2.59 -2.33 -2.97
N LEU A 48 -3.44 -1.31 -2.76
CA LEU A 48 -4.76 -1.21 -3.41
C LEU A 48 -4.63 -1.17 -4.93
N GLY A 49 -3.76 -0.31 -5.45
CA GLY A 49 -3.47 -0.22 -6.88
C GLY A 49 -2.93 -1.52 -7.45
N TYR A 50 -1.99 -2.15 -6.75
CA TYR A 50 -1.43 -3.44 -7.13
C TYR A 50 -2.51 -4.54 -7.20
N ASN A 51 -3.43 -4.54 -6.25
CA ASN A 51 -4.55 -5.49 -6.21
C ASN A 51 -5.55 -5.31 -7.37
N ILE A 52 -5.64 -4.14 -8.00
CA ILE A 52 -6.44 -3.97 -9.23
C ILE A 52 -5.86 -4.83 -10.35
N LEU A 53 -4.54 -4.88 -10.50
CA LEU A 53 -3.90 -5.76 -11.47
C LEU A 53 -3.92 -7.22 -10.99
N PHE A 54 -3.19 -7.52 -9.91
CA PHE A 54 -2.97 -8.89 -9.46
C PHE A 54 -4.27 -9.56 -8.97
N GLY A 55 -5.08 -8.82 -8.18
CA GLY A 55 -6.32 -9.33 -7.62
C GLY A 55 -7.39 -9.65 -8.65
N LEU A 56 -7.59 -8.77 -9.65
CA LEU A 56 -8.65 -8.91 -10.65
C LEU A 56 -8.23 -9.68 -11.90
N THR A 57 -6.94 -9.65 -12.29
CA THR A 57 -6.47 -10.28 -13.53
C THR A 57 -5.60 -11.51 -13.30
N GLY A 58 -5.01 -11.67 -12.11
CA GLY A 58 -4.05 -12.72 -11.81
C GLY A 58 -2.65 -12.47 -12.35
N TYR A 59 -2.39 -11.32 -12.98
CA TYR A 59 -1.07 -10.97 -13.50
C TYR A 59 -0.17 -10.46 -12.38
N LEU A 60 0.84 -11.23 -12.03
CA LEU A 60 1.87 -10.87 -11.03
C LEU A 60 2.94 -10.02 -11.70
N SER A 61 3.09 -8.76 -11.27
CA SER A 61 4.09 -7.83 -11.80
C SER A 61 5.12 -7.47 -10.73
N PHE A 62 6.39 -7.60 -11.05
CA PHE A 62 7.51 -7.09 -10.24
C PHE A 62 8.04 -5.74 -10.73
N GLY A 63 7.28 -5.07 -11.60
CA GLY A 63 7.65 -3.78 -12.20
C GLY A 63 7.13 -2.55 -11.45
N HIS A 64 6.31 -2.71 -10.40
CA HIS A 64 5.59 -1.61 -9.78
C HIS A 64 6.48 -0.62 -9.02
N ALA A 65 7.65 -1.06 -8.56
CA ALA A 65 8.66 -0.17 -7.98
C ALA A 65 9.13 0.92 -8.97
N ALA A 66 9.27 0.58 -10.26
CA ALA A 66 9.62 1.57 -11.27
C ALA A 66 8.59 2.70 -11.36
N PHE A 67 7.29 2.38 -11.29
CA PHE A 67 6.22 3.38 -11.33
C PHE A 67 6.19 4.25 -10.07
N LEU A 68 6.44 3.65 -8.91
CA LEU A 68 6.58 4.37 -7.65
C LEU A 68 7.74 5.37 -7.71
N GLY A 69 8.91 4.93 -8.22
CA GLY A 69 10.07 5.80 -8.38
C GLY A 69 9.86 6.90 -9.42
N VAL A 70 9.28 6.60 -10.59
CA VAL A 70 8.94 7.62 -11.62
C VAL A 70 8.01 8.68 -11.02
N GLY A 71 7.00 8.28 -10.25
CA GLY A 71 6.13 9.22 -9.53
C GLY A 71 6.89 10.09 -8.54
N SER A 72 7.80 9.48 -7.76
CA SER A 72 8.64 10.21 -6.80
C SER A 72 9.54 11.24 -7.49
N TYR A 73 10.31 10.84 -8.50
CA TYR A 73 11.20 11.77 -9.23
C TYR A 73 10.42 12.90 -9.91
N THR A 74 9.31 12.58 -10.54
CA THR A 74 8.46 13.62 -11.18
C THR A 74 7.91 14.60 -10.15
N ALA A 75 7.51 14.12 -8.97
CA ALA A 75 7.03 14.98 -7.90
C ALA A 75 8.14 15.91 -7.37
N VAL A 76 9.37 15.40 -7.13
CA VAL A 76 10.50 16.26 -6.72
C VAL A 76 10.82 17.30 -7.79
N TRP A 77 10.86 16.92 -9.07
CA TRP A 77 11.08 17.87 -10.16
C TRP A 77 9.98 18.93 -10.24
N SER A 78 8.74 18.55 -9.99
CA SER A 78 7.64 19.53 -9.89
C SER A 78 7.84 20.52 -8.74
N LEU A 79 8.29 20.04 -7.57
CA LEU A 79 8.57 20.88 -6.41
C LEU A 79 9.79 21.80 -6.63
N LYS A 80 10.79 21.36 -7.41
CA LYS A 80 11.98 22.15 -7.77
C LYS A 80 11.67 23.22 -8.79
N LEU A 81 10.96 22.89 -9.86
CA LEU A 81 10.80 23.76 -11.02
C LEU A 81 9.52 24.59 -10.97
N LEU A 82 8.43 24.04 -10.44
CA LEU A 82 7.10 24.66 -10.55
C LEU A 82 6.70 25.35 -9.26
N SER A 83 6.42 24.62 -8.20
CA SER A 83 5.89 25.18 -6.95
C SER A 83 6.08 24.21 -5.79
N MET A 84 6.22 24.73 -4.58
CA MET A 84 6.20 23.93 -3.34
C MET A 84 4.82 23.32 -3.02
N ASN A 85 3.81 23.63 -3.83
CA ASN A 85 2.49 23.01 -3.68
C ASN A 85 2.52 21.56 -4.16
N VAL A 86 2.34 20.62 -3.23
CA VAL A 86 2.38 19.18 -3.50
C VAL A 86 1.30 18.70 -4.46
N PHE A 87 0.19 19.44 -4.60
CA PHE A 87 -0.92 19.06 -5.47
C PHE A 87 -0.48 18.87 -6.92
N LEU A 88 0.35 19.80 -7.43
CA LEU A 88 0.86 19.74 -8.79
C LEU A 88 1.81 18.54 -8.98
N GLY A 89 2.72 18.31 -8.01
CA GLY A 89 3.61 17.16 -8.00
C GLY A 89 2.89 15.82 -8.00
N ILE A 90 1.80 15.70 -7.23
CA ILE A 90 0.99 14.49 -7.17
C ILE A 90 0.30 14.22 -8.51
N ILE A 91 -0.28 15.23 -9.14
CA ILE A 91 -0.93 15.06 -10.45
C ILE A 91 0.08 14.67 -11.52
N LEU A 92 1.17 15.42 -11.64
CA LEU A 92 2.19 15.16 -12.66
C LEU A 92 2.87 13.81 -12.45
N GLY A 93 3.22 13.44 -11.21
CA GLY A 93 3.81 12.15 -10.90
C GLY A 93 2.88 10.98 -11.20
N THR A 94 1.58 11.13 -10.91
CA THR A 94 0.57 10.12 -11.25
C THR A 94 0.43 9.94 -12.77
N ILE A 95 0.39 11.03 -13.54
CA ILE A 95 0.27 11.01 -14.99
C ILE A 95 1.52 10.39 -15.62
N MET A 96 2.72 10.82 -15.22
CA MET A 96 3.99 10.31 -15.76
C MET A 96 4.15 8.81 -15.47
N SER A 97 3.79 8.37 -14.28
CA SER A 97 3.79 6.93 -13.96
C SER A 97 2.78 6.16 -14.80
N GLY A 98 1.62 6.75 -15.12
CA GLY A 98 0.65 6.18 -16.04
C GLY A 98 1.18 6.04 -17.46
N ILE A 99 1.88 7.04 -17.97
CA ILE A 99 2.54 7.02 -19.30
C ILE A 99 3.63 5.94 -19.33
N PHE A 100 4.45 5.88 -18.28
CA PHE A 100 5.50 4.87 -18.17
C PHE A 100 4.93 3.46 -18.04
N ALA A 101 3.85 3.28 -17.28
CA ALA A 101 3.11 2.05 -17.18
C ALA A 101 2.46 1.64 -18.52
N LEU A 102 1.96 2.60 -19.30
CA LEU A 102 1.44 2.32 -20.64
C LEU A 102 2.53 1.78 -21.57
N ALA A 103 3.71 2.40 -21.57
CA ALA A 103 4.83 1.98 -22.40
C ALA A 103 5.32 0.57 -22.04
N ILE A 104 5.58 0.31 -20.74
CA ILE A 104 6.02 -1.00 -20.25
C ILE A 104 4.91 -2.04 -20.45
N GLY A 105 3.65 -1.70 -20.14
CA GLY A 105 2.50 -2.59 -20.27
C GLY A 105 2.25 -3.02 -21.72
N PHE A 106 2.39 -2.11 -22.67
CA PHE A 106 2.25 -2.43 -24.09
C PHE A 106 3.25 -3.50 -24.56
N VAL A 107 4.47 -3.46 -24.05
CA VAL A 107 5.51 -4.48 -24.37
C VAL A 107 5.29 -5.75 -23.55
N SER A 108 5.08 -5.62 -22.23
CA SER A 108 5.05 -6.75 -21.29
C SER A 108 3.83 -7.64 -21.46
N LEU A 109 2.66 -7.07 -21.77
CA LEU A 109 1.41 -7.82 -21.97
C LEU A 109 1.34 -8.60 -23.29
N ARG A 110 2.40 -8.58 -24.10
CA ARG A 110 2.56 -9.53 -25.22
C ARG A 110 2.83 -10.96 -24.73
N ARG A 111 3.23 -11.10 -23.49
CA ARG A 111 3.47 -12.38 -22.81
C ARG A 111 2.53 -12.51 -21.61
N SER A 112 2.32 -13.74 -21.15
CA SER A 112 1.45 -14.04 -20.00
C SER A 112 2.18 -14.96 -19.00
N GLY A 113 1.61 -15.08 -17.78
CA GLY A 113 2.16 -15.92 -16.74
C GLY A 113 3.54 -15.46 -16.26
N ILE A 114 4.44 -16.40 -16.03
CA ILE A 114 5.80 -16.14 -15.48
C ILE A 114 6.61 -15.21 -16.40
N TYR A 115 6.48 -15.34 -17.72
CA TYR A 115 7.20 -14.47 -18.66
C TYR A 115 6.83 -13.00 -18.52
N PHE A 116 5.57 -12.68 -18.21
CA PHE A 116 5.14 -11.31 -17.91
C PHE A 116 5.82 -10.81 -16.63
N SER A 117 5.87 -11.63 -15.58
CA SER A 117 6.49 -11.25 -14.30
C SER A 117 7.99 -10.96 -14.45
N ILE A 118 8.72 -11.84 -15.17
CA ILE A 118 10.16 -11.66 -15.43
C ILE A 118 10.41 -10.40 -16.28
N LEU A 119 9.57 -10.16 -17.29
CA LEU A 119 9.73 -9.00 -18.17
C LEU A 119 9.49 -7.69 -17.42
N THR A 120 8.48 -7.64 -16.57
CA THR A 120 8.23 -6.45 -15.73
C THR A 120 9.33 -6.23 -14.69
N LEU A 121 9.93 -7.30 -14.13
CA LEU A 121 11.10 -7.24 -13.28
C LEU A 121 12.31 -6.65 -14.02
N ALA A 122 12.57 -7.12 -15.25
CA ALA A 122 13.67 -6.61 -16.08
C ALA A 122 13.51 -5.12 -16.37
N PHE A 123 12.29 -4.64 -16.67
CA PHE A 123 12.02 -3.22 -16.87
C PHE A 123 12.21 -2.41 -15.59
N ALA A 124 11.81 -2.93 -14.42
CA ALA A 124 12.05 -2.24 -13.16
C ALA A 124 13.55 -2.12 -12.85
N GLN A 125 14.30 -3.20 -13.05
CA GLN A 125 15.75 -3.20 -12.84
C GLN A 125 16.47 -2.28 -13.84
N MET A 126 16.00 -2.23 -15.07
CA MET A 126 16.50 -1.27 -16.07
C MET A 126 16.22 0.18 -15.64
N ALA A 127 15.01 0.48 -15.18
CA ALA A 127 14.66 1.83 -14.68
C ALA A 127 15.50 2.22 -13.47
N TYR A 128 15.72 1.28 -12.53
CA TYR A 128 16.62 1.47 -11.40
C TYR A 128 18.05 1.79 -11.86
N SER A 129 18.62 0.97 -12.73
CA SER A 129 20.00 1.17 -13.23
C SER A 129 20.15 2.48 -14.01
N LEU A 130 19.13 2.87 -14.77
CA LEU A 130 19.10 4.15 -15.46
C LEU A 130 19.09 5.33 -14.47
N ALA A 131 18.24 5.27 -13.44
CA ALA A 131 18.15 6.31 -12.43
C ALA A 131 19.41 6.38 -11.56
N TYR A 132 20.01 5.23 -11.23
CA TYR A 132 21.17 5.15 -10.35
C TYR A 132 22.46 5.65 -11.00
N SER A 133 22.72 5.30 -12.27
CA SER A 133 24.00 5.59 -12.92
C SER A 133 23.91 6.47 -14.16
N VAL A 134 23.05 6.14 -15.13
CA VAL A 134 23.04 6.80 -16.44
C VAL A 134 22.42 8.21 -16.37
N LEU A 135 21.34 8.36 -15.63
CA LEU A 135 20.60 9.61 -15.47
C LEU A 135 21.04 10.41 -14.24
N THR A 136 22.24 10.16 -13.69
CA THR A 136 22.78 10.89 -12.53
C THR A 136 22.64 12.42 -12.62
N PRO A 137 22.82 13.08 -13.78
CA PRO A 137 22.61 14.52 -13.89
C PRO A 137 21.16 14.98 -13.60
N ILE A 138 20.19 14.08 -13.73
CA ILE A 138 18.76 14.36 -13.53
C ILE A 138 18.25 13.78 -12.22
N THR A 139 18.76 12.63 -11.81
CA THR A 139 18.28 11.85 -10.65
C THR A 139 19.13 12.02 -9.41
N ASN A 140 20.33 12.59 -9.56
CA ASN A 140 21.36 12.66 -8.53
C ASN A 140 21.88 11.28 -8.05
N GLY A 141 21.63 10.24 -8.84
CA GLY A 141 22.18 8.88 -8.66
C GLY A 141 21.91 8.28 -7.28
N GLU A 142 23.00 7.89 -6.58
CA GLU A 142 22.97 7.25 -5.28
C GLU A 142 22.41 8.13 -4.17
N THR A 143 22.75 9.41 -4.15
CA THR A 143 22.34 10.35 -3.09
C THR A 143 20.87 10.72 -3.18
N GLY A 144 20.24 10.47 -4.33
CA GLY A 144 18.87 10.86 -4.59
C GLY A 144 18.67 12.36 -4.83
N LEU A 145 17.54 12.70 -5.43
CA LEU A 145 17.16 14.06 -5.75
C LEU A 145 16.39 14.68 -4.59
N GLN A 146 16.90 15.78 -4.05
CA GLN A 146 16.28 16.57 -2.98
C GLN A 146 15.91 17.96 -3.48
N ILE A 147 14.96 18.61 -2.82
CA ILE A 147 14.66 20.02 -3.00
C ILE A 147 15.66 20.88 -2.23
N ALA A 148 16.08 21.99 -2.84
CA ALA A 148 16.96 22.99 -2.23
C ALA A 148 16.22 24.32 -2.04
N ALA A 149 16.73 25.16 -1.16
CA ALA A 149 16.19 26.51 -0.98
C ALA A 149 16.33 27.38 -2.26
N GLU A 150 17.40 27.16 -3.02
CA GLU A 150 17.78 27.90 -4.23
C GLU A 150 17.04 27.44 -5.50
N ASP A 151 16.15 26.46 -5.43
CA ASP A 151 15.42 25.95 -6.60
C ASP A 151 14.54 27.06 -7.22
N PRO A 152 14.41 27.13 -8.57
CA PRO A 152 13.83 28.28 -9.25
C PRO A 152 12.33 28.51 -9.03
N ARG A 153 11.53 27.46 -8.79
CA ARG A 153 10.07 27.49 -8.49
C ARG A 153 9.33 28.59 -9.24
N TYR A 154 9.28 28.47 -10.55
CA TYR A 154 8.77 29.53 -11.44
C TYR A 154 7.37 30.02 -11.09
N ILE A 155 6.47 29.15 -10.63
CA ILE A 155 5.08 29.55 -10.27
C ILE A 155 5.10 30.36 -8.96
N ASP A 156 5.86 29.90 -7.95
CA ASP A 156 5.92 30.59 -6.66
C ASP A 156 6.57 31.96 -6.82
N SER A 157 7.58 32.11 -7.69
CA SER A 157 8.21 33.38 -8.02
C SER A 157 7.26 34.35 -8.73
N LEU A 158 6.39 33.86 -9.62
CA LEU A 158 5.37 34.67 -10.29
C LEU A 158 4.27 35.17 -9.32
N VAL A 159 3.96 34.40 -8.30
CA VAL A 159 2.95 34.76 -7.28
C VAL A 159 3.56 35.57 -6.13
N GLY A 160 4.90 35.73 -6.11
CA GLY A 160 5.59 36.50 -5.07
C GLY A 160 5.71 35.75 -3.73
N ILE A 161 5.55 34.42 -3.74
CA ILE A 161 5.73 33.57 -2.56
C ILE A 161 7.22 33.19 -2.47
N THR A 162 8.02 34.05 -1.83
CA THR A 162 9.41 33.77 -1.50
C THR A 162 9.48 33.04 -0.16
N GLN A 163 9.86 31.78 -0.16
CA GLN A 163 10.18 31.08 1.08
C GLN A 163 11.55 31.54 1.57
N GLN A 164 11.57 32.34 2.62
CA GLN A 164 12.80 32.71 3.34
C GLN A 164 12.99 31.70 4.48
N GLY A 165 14.07 30.92 4.43
CA GLY A 165 14.46 30.01 5.52
C GLY A 165 15.74 29.24 5.17
N GLU A 166 16.65 29.12 6.13
CA GLU A 166 17.81 28.23 6.04
C GLU A 166 17.33 26.78 6.23
N GLY A 167 17.66 25.87 5.30
CA GLY A 167 17.37 24.45 5.41
C GLY A 167 16.51 23.88 4.27
N ILE A 168 16.07 22.62 4.40
CA ILE A 168 15.22 21.96 3.41
C ILE A 168 13.80 22.57 3.49
N PRO A 169 13.29 23.16 2.42
CA PRO A 169 11.98 23.80 2.42
C PRO A 169 10.87 22.81 2.72
N SER A 170 9.92 23.21 3.56
CA SER A 170 8.76 22.36 3.88
C SER A 170 7.72 22.44 2.77
N THR A 171 7.25 21.28 2.34
CA THR A 171 6.17 21.14 1.36
C THR A 171 4.85 21.70 1.89
N ASN A 172 4.06 22.31 1.02
CA ASN A 172 2.77 22.87 1.38
C ASN A 172 1.63 22.38 0.48
N PHE A 173 0.40 22.47 1.00
CA PHE A 173 -0.82 22.28 0.26
C PHE A 173 -1.63 23.58 0.34
N PHE A 174 -1.64 24.34 -0.76
CA PHE A 174 -2.26 25.68 -0.84
C PHE A 174 -1.90 26.62 0.32
N GLY A 175 -0.60 26.66 0.68
CA GLY A 175 -0.08 27.52 1.74
C GLY A 175 -0.07 26.92 3.15
N ILE A 176 -0.70 25.77 3.38
CA ILE A 176 -0.66 25.06 4.65
C ILE A 176 0.50 24.04 4.61
N LEU A 177 1.42 24.14 5.56
CA LEU A 177 2.57 23.22 5.65
C LEU A 177 2.08 21.81 6.03
N LEU A 178 2.56 20.78 5.33
CA LEU A 178 2.19 19.39 5.62
C LEU A 178 2.71 18.91 6.99
N LYS A 179 3.75 19.55 7.53
CA LYS A 179 4.25 19.31 8.89
C LYS A 179 3.46 20.03 9.99
N SER A 180 2.42 20.81 9.65
CA SER A 180 1.55 21.47 10.65
C SER A 180 0.88 20.46 11.57
N TRP A 181 0.60 20.87 12.80
CA TRP A 181 0.04 20.02 13.86
C TRP A 181 0.88 18.78 14.14
N ASP A 182 2.19 18.96 14.34
CA ASP A 182 3.16 17.87 14.58
C ASP A 182 3.11 16.76 13.52
N GLY A 183 2.78 17.14 12.26
CA GLY A 183 2.70 16.21 11.13
C GLY A 183 1.34 15.56 10.92
N TYR A 184 0.36 15.75 11.80
CA TYR A 184 -0.99 15.18 11.62
C TYR A 184 -1.73 15.75 10.42
N PHE A 185 -1.46 17.01 10.03
CA PHE A 185 -2.04 17.56 8.81
C PHE A 185 -1.62 16.74 7.58
N GLY A 186 -0.32 16.37 7.50
CA GLY A 186 0.19 15.48 6.45
C GLY A 186 -0.49 14.10 6.46
N PHE A 187 -0.75 13.53 7.65
CA PHE A 187 -1.50 12.29 7.76
C PHE A 187 -2.93 12.44 7.20
N TYR A 188 -3.68 13.44 7.63
CA TYR A 188 -5.06 13.65 7.17
C TYR A 188 -5.13 13.95 5.68
N PHE A 189 -4.13 14.66 5.13
CA PHE A 189 -3.99 14.87 3.69
C PHE A 189 -3.84 13.54 2.93
N VAL A 190 -2.90 12.69 3.35
CA VAL A 190 -2.69 11.37 2.73
C VAL A 190 -3.90 10.47 2.94
N ALA A 191 -4.51 10.50 4.12
CA ALA A 191 -5.74 9.77 4.42
C ALA A 191 -6.89 10.16 3.48
N ALA A 192 -7.05 11.45 3.17
CA ALA A 192 -8.03 11.91 2.19
C ALA A 192 -7.76 11.33 0.79
N VAL A 193 -6.49 11.33 0.35
CA VAL A 193 -6.11 10.72 -0.93
C VAL A 193 -6.35 9.20 -0.92
N LEU A 194 -6.03 8.52 0.19
CA LEU A 194 -6.34 7.09 0.36
C LEU A 194 -7.84 6.80 0.26
N ILE A 195 -8.70 7.62 0.89
CA ILE A 195 -10.16 7.49 0.83
C ILE A 195 -10.67 7.66 -0.60
N ILE A 196 -10.13 8.64 -1.34
CA ILE A 196 -10.44 8.83 -2.77
C ILE A 196 -9.99 7.62 -3.58
N GLY A 197 -8.76 7.14 -3.39
CA GLY A 197 -8.22 5.95 -4.05
C GLY A 197 -9.04 4.70 -3.73
N PHE A 198 -9.45 4.52 -2.47
CA PHE A 198 -10.34 3.43 -2.08
C PHE A 198 -11.70 3.51 -2.78
N TYR A 199 -12.28 4.70 -2.89
CA TYR A 199 -13.53 4.90 -3.63
C TYR A 199 -13.40 4.52 -5.10
N ILE A 200 -12.34 4.95 -5.77
CA ILE A 200 -12.06 4.61 -7.16
C ILE A 200 -11.90 3.08 -7.30
N SER A 201 -11.11 2.45 -6.42
CA SER A 201 -10.93 1.00 -6.39
C SER A 201 -12.26 0.26 -6.19
N LEU A 202 -13.12 0.70 -5.26
CA LEU A 202 -14.44 0.15 -5.02
C LEU A 202 -15.31 0.21 -6.28
N ARG A 203 -15.25 1.34 -7.01
CA ARG A 203 -15.97 1.52 -8.27
C ARG A 203 -15.43 0.59 -9.36
N VAL A 204 -14.11 0.44 -9.47
CA VAL A 204 -13.47 -0.49 -10.42
C VAL A 204 -13.88 -1.92 -10.12
N PHE A 205 -13.77 -2.37 -8.87
CA PHE A 205 -14.10 -3.74 -8.45
C PHE A 205 -15.57 -4.13 -8.69
N ARG A 206 -16.50 -3.19 -8.59
CA ARG A 206 -17.94 -3.40 -8.78
C ARG A 206 -18.45 -3.01 -10.16
N SER A 207 -17.58 -2.52 -11.03
CA SER A 207 -17.93 -2.11 -12.39
C SER A 207 -18.00 -3.30 -13.36
N PRO A 208 -18.65 -3.14 -14.52
CA PRO A 208 -18.56 -4.10 -15.62
C PRO A 208 -17.11 -4.35 -16.09
N PHE A 209 -16.23 -3.35 -15.96
CA PHE A 209 -14.79 -3.48 -16.22
C PHE A 209 -14.15 -4.50 -15.28
N GLY A 210 -14.36 -4.38 -13.96
CA GLY A 210 -13.85 -5.33 -12.97
C GLY A 210 -14.41 -6.75 -13.14
N LEU A 211 -15.67 -6.88 -13.56
CA LEU A 211 -16.26 -8.19 -13.87
C LEU A 211 -15.55 -8.85 -15.05
N LYS A 212 -15.26 -8.09 -16.12
CA LYS A 212 -14.52 -8.58 -17.29
C LYS A 212 -13.09 -9.00 -16.92
N LEU A 213 -12.40 -8.25 -16.06
CA LEU A 213 -11.07 -8.62 -15.56
C LEU A 213 -11.09 -9.96 -14.80
N ARG A 214 -12.08 -10.18 -13.93
CA ARG A 214 -12.25 -11.47 -13.22
C ARG A 214 -12.55 -12.61 -14.19
N ALA A 215 -13.34 -12.37 -15.22
CA ALA A 215 -13.61 -13.36 -16.27
C ALA A 215 -12.32 -13.72 -17.03
N ILE A 216 -11.47 -12.74 -17.34
CA ILE A 216 -10.15 -12.96 -17.95
C ILE A 216 -9.26 -13.78 -17.00
N LYS A 217 -9.26 -13.45 -15.69
CA LYS A 217 -8.51 -14.21 -14.68
C LYS A 217 -8.92 -15.67 -14.61
N SER A 218 -10.21 -15.96 -14.73
CA SER A 218 -10.71 -17.34 -14.68
C SER A 218 -10.29 -18.16 -15.90
N ASN A 219 -10.39 -17.61 -17.10
CA ASN A 219 -9.94 -18.25 -18.35
C ASN A 219 -9.83 -17.24 -19.49
N GLN A 220 -8.62 -16.73 -19.73
CA GLN A 220 -8.34 -15.77 -20.78
C GLN A 220 -8.60 -16.35 -22.19
N THR A 221 -8.25 -17.60 -22.42
CA THR A 221 -8.43 -18.28 -23.71
C THR A 221 -9.90 -18.40 -24.06
N ARG A 222 -10.74 -18.77 -23.08
CA ARG A 222 -12.20 -18.85 -23.28
C ARG A 222 -12.78 -17.49 -23.65
N MET A 223 -12.37 -16.41 -22.98
CA MET A 223 -12.79 -15.05 -23.30
C MET A 223 -12.40 -14.65 -24.74
N THR A 224 -11.22 -15.03 -25.19
CA THR A 224 -10.77 -14.75 -26.57
C THR A 224 -11.60 -15.53 -27.60
N TYR A 225 -11.96 -16.80 -27.32
CA TYR A 225 -12.82 -17.59 -28.21
C TYR A 225 -14.25 -17.04 -28.34
N THR A 226 -14.74 -16.29 -27.35
CA THR A 226 -16.03 -15.57 -27.49
C THR A 226 -15.92 -14.27 -28.32
N GLY A 227 -14.77 -14.03 -28.97
CA GLY A 227 -14.53 -12.81 -29.77
C GLY A 227 -14.14 -11.59 -28.92
N PHE A 228 -13.91 -11.76 -27.63
CA PHE A 228 -13.60 -10.65 -26.74
C PHE A 228 -12.09 -10.31 -26.75
N ASN A 229 -11.75 -9.05 -27.10
CA ASN A 229 -10.35 -8.61 -27.05
C ASN A 229 -9.93 -8.31 -25.62
N THR A 230 -9.10 -9.20 -25.02
CA THR A 230 -8.66 -9.11 -23.62
C THR A 230 -7.55 -8.10 -23.41
N LYS A 231 -6.71 -7.82 -24.44
CA LYS A 231 -5.50 -6.98 -24.31
C LYS A 231 -5.75 -5.56 -23.83
N PRO A 232 -6.71 -4.78 -24.37
CA PRO A 232 -6.96 -3.43 -23.88
C PRO A 232 -7.40 -3.38 -22.41
N TYR A 233 -8.16 -4.39 -21.96
CA TYR A 233 -8.61 -4.47 -20.56
C TYR A 233 -7.45 -4.76 -19.61
N LEU A 234 -6.55 -5.67 -19.97
CA LEU A 234 -5.33 -5.95 -19.20
C LEU A 234 -4.40 -4.74 -19.16
N LEU A 235 -4.21 -4.06 -20.31
CA LEU A 235 -3.40 -2.85 -20.38
C LEU A 235 -3.98 -1.73 -19.53
N SER A 236 -5.29 -1.50 -19.59
CA SER A 236 -5.96 -0.50 -18.75
C SER A 236 -5.81 -0.81 -17.27
N ALA A 237 -5.95 -2.09 -16.86
CA ALA A 237 -5.74 -2.51 -15.47
C ALA A 237 -4.29 -2.27 -15.02
N PHE A 238 -3.31 -2.56 -15.89
CA PHE A 238 -1.89 -2.33 -15.62
C PHE A 238 -1.56 -0.84 -15.47
N VAL A 239 -2.10 0.01 -16.37
CA VAL A 239 -1.90 1.47 -16.31
C VAL A 239 -2.53 2.05 -15.05
N ILE A 240 -3.78 1.68 -14.71
CA ILE A 240 -4.44 2.13 -13.49
C ILE A 240 -3.60 1.72 -12.26
N SER A 241 -3.11 0.48 -12.22
CA SER A 241 -2.25 -0.01 -11.14
C SER A 241 -0.93 0.77 -11.04
N GLY A 242 -0.30 1.10 -12.19
CA GLY A 242 0.89 1.94 -12.28
C GLY A 242 0.64 3.39 -11.83
N MET A 243 -0.53 3.96 -12.15
CA MET A 243 -0.93 5.28 -11.66
C MET A 243 -1.07 5.32 -10.13
N TYR A 244 -1.61 4.27 -9.51
CA TYR A 244 -1.65 4.16 -8.05
C TYR A 244 -0.25 4.07 -7.44
N ALA A 245 0.66 3.33 -8.08
CA ALA A 245 2.05 3.27 -7.65
C ALA A 245 2.73 4.65 -7.73
N GLY A 246 2.54 5.37 -8.84
CA GLY A 246 3.05 6.73 -9.00
C GLY A 246 2.44 7.73 -8.03
N LEU A 247 1.14 7.60 -7.76
CA LEU A 247 0.44 8.40 -6.75
C LEU A 247 1.05 8.17 -5.36
N ALA A 248 1.30 6.90 -4.99
CA ALA A 248 1.96 6.57 -3.73
C ALA A 248 3.39 7.15 -3.66
N GLY A 249 4.17 7.05 -4.75
CA GLY A 249 5.50 7.64 -4.85
C GLY A 249 5.51 9.16 -4.70
N SER A 250 4.55 9.84 -5.33
CA SER A 250 4.39 11.29 -5.20
C SER A 250 3.98 11.72 -3.79
N LEU A 251 3.14 10.92 -3.11
CA LEU A 251 2.77 11.17 -1.71
C LEU A 251 3.95 10.97 -0.76
N MET A 252 4.84 10.00 -1.02
CA MET A 252 6.08 9.86 -0.24
C MET A 252 6.93 11.13 -0.31
N VAL A 253 7.06 11.71 -1.50
CA VAL A 253 7.79 12.97 -1.70
C VAL A 253 7.07 14.17 -1.07
N ALA A 254 5.75 14.16 -1.04
CA ALA A 254 4.99 15.23 -0.40
C ALA A 254 5.31 15.34 1.11
N ILE A 255 5.63 14.22 1.75
CA ILE A 255 5.96 14.16 3.19
C ILE A 255 7.46 14.31 3.42
N ASP A 256 8.25 13.52 2.71
CA ASP A 256 9.70 13.54 2.70
C ASP A 256 10.19 13.88 1.28
N PRO A 257 10.60 15.14 1.05
CA PRO A 257 10.89 15.65 -0.30
C PRO A 257 12.25 15.15 -0.85
N LEU A 258 12.39 13.84 -0.84
CA LEU A 258 13.52 13.08 -1.36
C LEU A 258 13.03 12.03 -2.35
N ALA A 259 13.66 11.91 -3.52
CA ALA A 259 13.48 10.80 -4.44
C ALA A 259 14.81 10.07 -4.62
N GLY A 260 14.92 8.86 -4.08
CA GLY A 260 16.08 7.98 -4.25
C GLY A 260 15.83 6.91 -5.30
N ALA A 261 16.88 6.50 -6.01
CA ALA A 261 16.82 5.39 -6.98
C ALA A 261 16.41 4.07 -6.30
N GLU A 262 16.73 3.89 -5.02
CA GLU A 262 16.36 2.70 -4.23
C GLU A 262 14.86 2.40 -4.25
N ARG A 263 14.00 3.43 -4.37
CA ARG A 263 12.55 3.27 -4.49
C ARG A 263 12.12 2.52 -5.76
N MET A 264 13.02 2.43 -6.78
CA MET A 264 12.79 1.67 -8.01
C MET A 264 13.29 0.24 -7.94
N GLN A 265 13.99 -0.15 -6.86
CA GLN A 265 14.55 -1.46 -6.71
C GLN A 265 13.43 -2.53 -6.65
N TRP A 266 13.71 -3.71 -7.21
CA TRP A 266 12.73 -4.80 -7.29
C TRP A 266 12.20 -5.23 -5.91
N THR A 267 12.96 -5.00 -4.84
CA THR A 267 12.56 -5.28 -3.46
C THR A 267 11.27 -4.54 -3.07
N ALA A 268 11.11 -3.28 -3.47
CA ALA A 268 9.88 -2.52 -3.22
C ALA A 268 8.67 -3.12 -3.99
N SER A 269 8.91 -3.69 -5.19
CA SER A 269 7.85 -4.47 -5.86
C SER A 269 7.53 -5.77 -5.12
N GLY A 270 8.55 -6.46 -4.59
CA GLY A 270 8.37 -7.66 -3.75
C GLY A 270 7.54 -7.35 -2.50
N GLU A 271 7.83 -6.23 -1.86
CA GLU A 271 7.12 -5.78 -0.66
C GLU A 271 5.62 -5.57 -0.89
N VAL A 272 5.23 -4.87 -1.97
CA VAL A 272 3.79 -4.68 -2.28
C VAL A 272 3.09 -5.98 -2.66
N VAL A 273 3.80 -6.92 -3.29
CA VAL A 273 3.29 -8.29 -3.53
C VAL A 273 2.99 -8.95 -2.20
N LEU A 274 3.94 -8.93 -1.25
CA LEU A 274 3.77 -9.50 0.09
C LEU A 274 2.60 -8.85 0.83
N MET A 275 2.48 -7.52 0.82
CA MET A 275 1.34 -6.79 1.40
C MET A 275 0.00 -7.27 0.84
N THR A 276 -0.07 -7.45 -0.47
CA THR A 276 -1.30 -7.86 -1.15
C THR A 276 -1.67 -9.32 -0.87
N ILE A 277 -0.69 -10.23 -0.85
CA ILE A 277 -0.90 -11.65 -0.57
C ILE A 277 -1.27 -11.85 0.91
N LEU A 278 -0.50 -11.25 1.82
CA LEU A 278 -0.73 -11.35 3.27
C LEU A 278 -2.10 -10.78 3.64
N GLY A 279 -2.51 -9.68 3.02
CA GLY A 279 -3.83 -9.10 3.26
C GLY A 279 -4.98 -9.94 2.69
N GLY A 280 -4.78 -10.56 1.54
CA GLY A 280 -5.77 -11.38 0.82
C GLY A 280 -6.07 -10.86 -0.58
N VAL A 281 -5.51 -11.54 -1.58
CA VAL A 281 -5.58 -11.20 -3.01
C VAL A 281 -7.02 -11.15 -3.51
N GLY A 282 -7.37 -10.08 -4.22
CA GLY A 282 -8.70 -9.93 -4.84
C GLY A 282 -9.79 -9.46 -3.89
N THR A 283 -9.49 -9.24 -2.61
CA THR A 283 -10.36 -8.54 -1.66
C THR A 283 -10.09 -7.05 -1.69
N LEU A 284 -11.06 -6.21 -1.34
CA LEU A 284 -10.87 -4.75 -1.41
C LEU A 284 -10.08 -4.21 -0.21
N ILE A 285 -10.36 -4.71 0.99
CA ILE A 285 -9.76 -4.24 2.25
C ILE A 285 -8.46 -4.99 2.57
N GLY A 286 -8.33 -6.23 2.09
CA GLY A 286 -7.18 -7.09 2.40
C GLY A 286 -5.82 -6.42 2.19
N PRO A 287 -5.49 -5.92 0.98
CA PRO A 287 -4.20 -5.29 0.71
C PRO A 287 -3.86 -4.13 1.65
N LEU A 288 -4.87 -3.36 2.07
CA LEU A 288 -4.71 -2.30 3.07
C LEU A 288 -4.28 -2.86 4.43
N LEU A 289 -4.96 -3.92 4.89
CA LEU A 289 -4.58 -4.59 6.13
C LEU A 289 -3.18 -5.20 6.04
N GLY A 290 -2.84 -5.80 4.90
CA GLY A 290 -1.49 -6.33 4.66
C GLY A 290 -0.42 -5.24 4.70
N ALA A 291 -0.69 -4.06 4.12
CA ALA A 291 0.22 -2.92 4.18
C ALA A 291 0.40 -2.41 5.61
N VAL A 292 -0.68 -2.25 6.38
CA VAL A 292 -0.62 -1.85 7.79
C VAL A 292 0.20 -2.85 8.61
N ILE A 293 -0.07 -4.14 8.45
CA ILE A 293 0.64 -5.20 9.20
C ILE A 293 2.13 -5.18 8.87
N ILE A 294 2.50 -5.19 7.58
CA ILE A 294 3.92 -5.23 7.18
C ILE A 294 4.65 -3.97 7.66
N LYS A 295 4.09 -2.77 7.45
CA LYS A 295 4.74 -1.52 7.86
C LYS A 295 4.78 -1.36 9.38
N TYR A 296 3.83 -1.91 10.12
CA TYR A 296 3.87 -1.95 11.57
C TYR A 296 5.01 -2.82 12.10
N PHE A 297 5.12 -4.06 11.58
CA PHE A 297 6.20 -4.95 11.98
C PHE A 297 7.58 -4.47 11.51
N GLU A 298 7.68 -3.93 10.28
CA GLU A 298 8.89 -3.27 9.80
C GLU A 298 9.35 -2.20 10.76
N ASN A 299 8.44 -1.32 11.18
CA ASN A 299 8.76 -0.24 12.10
C ASN A 299 9.23 -0.73 13.46
N ILE A 300 8.60 -1.78 14.02
CA ILE A 300 9.02 -2.36 15.29
C ILE A 300 10.38 -3.04 15.13
N PHE A 301 10.51 -3.97 14.18
CA PHE A 301 11.73 -4.77 14.08
C PHE A 301 12.94 -3.99 13.58
N SER A 302 12.76 -2.93 12.80
CA SER A 302 13.85 -2.06 12.34
C SER A 302 14.33 -1.08 13.42
N ALA A 303 13.49 -0.77 14.41
CA ALA A 303 13.85 0.16 15.49
C ALA A 303 14.87 -0.43 16.48
N PHE A 304 14.89 -1.74 16.65
CA PHE A 304 15.80 -2.37 17.58
C PHE A 304 17.25 -2.32 17.10
N ASN A 305 18.12 -1.74 17.94
CA ASN A 305 19.57 -1.77 17.76
C ASN A 305 20.21 -2.70 18.79
N ASN A 306 21.46 -3.15 18.53
CA ASN A 306 22.19 -4.01 19.47
C ASN A 306 22.29 -3.40 20.86
N SER A 307 22.48 -2.08 20.97
CA SER A 307 22.51 -1.35 22.23
C SER A 307 21.20 -1.45 23.02
N GLU A 308 20.07 -1.31 22.33
CA GLU A 308 18.74 -1.43 22.95
C GLU A 308 18.43 -2.87 23.36
N LEU A 309 18.88 -3.87 22.57
CA LEU A 309 18.76 -5.28 22.96
C LEU A 309 19.53 -5.60 24.23
N HIS A 310 20.76 -5.09 24.36
CA HIS A 310 21.55 -5.22 25.59
C HIS A 310 20.90 -4.51 26.78
N GLU A 311 20.32 -3.32 26.56
CA GLU A 311 19.61 -2.58 27.61
C GLU A 311 18.35 -3.32 28.09
N ILE A 312 17.53 -3.84 27.17
CA ILE A 312 16.32 -4.62 27.48
C ILE A 312 16.67 -5.92 28.23
N LEU A 313 17.77 -6.57 27.86
CA LEU A 313 18.19 -7.85 28.42
C LEU A 313 19.17 -7.69 29.62
N SER A 314 19.49 -6.46 30.04
CA SER A 314 20.44 -6.15 31.12
C SER A 314 20.06 -6.74 32.49
N PHE A 315 18.81 -7.18 32.66
CA PHE A 315 18.36 -7.88 33.87
C PHE A 315 18.87 -9.34 33.97
N LEU A 316 19.47 -9.89 32.89
CA LEU A 316 20.00 -11.24 32.81
C LEU A 316 21.52 -11.26 33.10
N PRO A 317 22.07 -12.40 33.57
CA PRO A 317 23.51 -12.57 33.67
C PRO A 317 24.19 -12.41 32.31
N SER A 318 25.38 -11.78 32.28
CA SER A 318 26.08 -11.41 31.02
C SER A 318 26.27 -12.57 30.03
N PHE A 319 26.42 -13.80 30.49
CA PHE A 319 26.51 -14.98 29.64
C PHE A 319 25.20 -15.27 28.91
N MET A 320 24.05 -15.18 29.60
CA MET A 320 22.72 -15.41 29.00
C MET A 320 22.30 -14.24 28.12
N GLU A 321 22.62 -13.00 28.52
CA GLU A 321 22.40 -11.79 27.75
C GLU A 321 23.08 -11.88 26.39
N ASN A 322 24.39 -12.15 26.34
CA ASN A 322 25.15 -12.27 25.08
C ASN A 322 24.65 -13.43 24.22
N ALA A 323 24.28 -14.56 24.82
CA ALA A 323 23.73 -15.70 24.07
C ALA A 323 22.36 -15.37 23.44
N LEU A 324 21.48 -14.68 24.18
CA LEU A 324 20.17 -14.26 23.68
C LEU A 324 20.29 -13.18 22.61
N VAL A 325 21.15 -12.18 22.80
CA VAL A 325 21.42 -11.14 21.80
C VAL A 325 21.92 -11.79 20.52
N PHE A 326 22.88 -12.70 20.58
CA PHE A 326 23.40 -13.44 19.42
C PHE A 326 22.31 -14.19 18.64
N VAL A 327 21.32 -14.76 19.33
CA VAL A 327 20.17 -15.46 18.69
C VAL A 327 19.15 -14.50 18.13
N ILE A 328 18.90 -13.37 18.79
CA ILE A 328 17.85 -12.40 18.42
C ILE A 328 18.34 -11.41 17.36
N GLU A 329 19.62 -11.03 17.38
CA GLU A 329 20.21 -10.05 16.45
C GLU A 329 19.90 -10.33 14.95
N PRO A 330 19.96 -11.58 14.44
CA PRO A 330 19.60 -11.87 13.04
C PRO A 330 18.13 -11.59 12.67
N PHE A 331 17.25 -11.47 13.68
CA PHE A 331 15.80 -11.29 13.50
C PHE A 331 15.34 -9.84 13.66
N VAL A 332 16.17 -8.95 14.21
CA VAL A 332 15.83 -7.55 14.49
C VAL A 332 16.92 -6.61 13.98
N GLY A 333 16.67 -5.31 14.00
CA GLY A 333 17.61 -4.33 13.50
C GLY A 333 17.91 -4.54 12.00
N LYS A 334 19.15 -4.76 11.64
CA LYS A 334 19.55 -5.00 10.23
C LYS A 334 18.93 -6.26 9.61
N GLY A 335 18.57 -7.25 10.44
CA GLY A 335 17.99 -8.53 10.02
C GLY A 335 16.46 -8.56 9.95
N TRP A 336 15.77 -7.47 10.14
CA TRP A 336 14.30 -7.40 10.18
C TRP A 336 13.59 -8.03 8.97
N HIS A 337 14.25 -8.05 7.80
CA HIS A 337 13.73 -8.71 6.60
C HIS A 337 13.51 -10.22 6.78
N LEU A 338 14.39 -10.88 7.57
CA LEU A 338 14.27 -12.31 7.87
C LEU A 338 13.01 -12.56 8.71
N THR A 339 12.74 -11.71 9.69
CA THR A 339 11.55 -11.81 10.54
C THR A 339 10.27 -11.56 9.74
N LEU A 340 10.27 -10.57 8.85
CA LEU A 340 9.13 -10.37 7.95
C LEU A 340 8.93 -11.55 7.00
N GLY A 341 10.00 -12.14 6.48
CA GLY A 341 9.91 -13.34 5.66
C GLY A 341 9.35 -14.54 6.42
N ALA A 342 9.77 -14.74 7.67
CA ALA A 342 9.23 -15.78 8.55
C ALA A 342 7.76 -15.55 8.89
N LEU A 343 7.38 -14.31 9.22
CA LEU A 343 5.99 -13.92 9.46
C LEU A 343 5.13 -14.20 8.23
N PHE A 344 5.61 -13.81 7.04
CA PHE A 344 4.90 -14.06 5.78
C PHE A 344 4.71 -15.56 5.54
N MET A 345 5.77 -16.38 5.71
CA MET A 345 5.69 -17.83 5.56
C MET A 345 4.65 -18.43 6.51
N LEU A 346 4.65 -17.99 7.78
CA LEU A 346 3.68 -18.44 8.77
C LEU A 346 2.24 -18.09 8.35
N VAL A 347 2.00 -16.87 7.90
CA VAL A 347 0.66 -16.46 7.46
C VAL A 347 0.22 -17.26 6.22
N VAL A 348 1.09 -17.49 5.24
CA VAL A 348 0.76 -18.25 4.03
C VAL A 348 0.45 -19.71 4.34
N ILE A 349 1.17 -20.32 5.28
CA ILE A 349 0.92 -21.73 5.70
C ILE A 349 -0.43 -21.87 6.41
N PHE A 350 -0.73 -20.97 7.36
CA PHE A 350 -1.94 -21.08 8.16
C PHE A 350 -3.18 -20.40 7.55
N LEU A 351 -2.98 -19.38 6.72
CA LEU A 351 -4.03 -18.57 6.10
C LEU A 351 -3.76 -18.38 4.59
N PRO A 352 -3.94 -19.42 3.76
CA PRO A 352 -3.63 -19.36 2.33
C PRO A 352 -4.41 -18.27 1.55
N GLY A 353 -5.58 -17.85 2.06
CA GLY A 353 -6.32 -16.70 1.53
C GLY A 353 -6.00 -15.36 2.22
N GLY A 354 -4.90 -15.30 2.99
CA GLY A 354 -4.46 -14.12 3.73
C GLY A 354 -5.29 -13.81 4.98
N VAL A 355 -5.02 -12.68 5.61
CA VAL A 355 -5.68 -12.23 6.84
C VAL A 355 -7.21 -12.15 6.68
N MET A 356 -7.70 -11.77 5.49
CA MET A 356 -9.14 -11.71 5.21
C MET A 356 -9.82 -13.08 5.26
N GLU A 357 -9.13 -14.17 4.94
CA GLU A 357 -9.65 -15.53 5.15
C GLU A 357 -9.81 -15.84 6.64
N GLY A 358 -8.82 -15.44 7.44
CA GLY A 358 -8.90 -15.57 8.90
C GLY A 358 -10.11 -14.83 9.48
N VAL A 359 -10.34 -13.60 9.07
CA VAL A 359 -11.50 -12.80 9.50
C VAL A 359 -12.82 -13.49 9.10
N THR A 360 -12.91 -14.03 7.89
CA THR A 360 -14.11 -14.76 7.44
C THR A 360 -14.32 -16.06 8.19
N LYS A 361 -13.27 -16.82 8.47
CA LYS A 361 -13.34 -18.05 9.29
C LYS A 361 -13.83 -17.76 10.72
N ILE A 362 -13.28 -16.71 11.36
CA ILE A 362 -13.72 -16.28 12.70
C ILE A 362 -15.19 -15.86 12.68
N ARG A 363 -15.61 -15.07 11.71
CA ARG A 363 -16.99 -14.63 11.57
C ARG A 363 -17.96 -15.81 11.40
N THR A 364 -17.63 -16.77 10.55
CA THR A 364 -18.48 -17.97 10.34
C THR A 364 -18.53 -18.86 11.58
N PHE A 365 -17.42 -18.97 12.32
CA PHE A 365 -17.38 -19.70 13.58
C PHE A 365 -18.28 -19.05 14.64
N LEU A 366 -18.21 -17.73 14.80
CA LEU A 366 -19.07 -16.99 15.73
C LEU A 366 -20.55 -17.07 15.35
N GLN A 367 -20.89 -17.01 14.06
CA GLN A 367 -22.25 -17.16 13.58
C GLN A 367 -22.81 -18.56 13.83
N ARG A 368 -21.98 -19.61 13.63
CA ARG A 368 -22.39 -21.01 13.94
C ARG A 368 -22.69 -21.18 15.43
N ARG A 369 -21.85 -20.59 16.29
CA ARG A 369 -22.05 -20.65 17.74
C ARG A 369 -23.31 -19.91 18.19
N SER A 370 -23.59 -18.74 17.60
CA SER A 370 -24.83 -17.99 17.86
C SER A 370 -26.09 -18.75 17.43
N ASN A 371 -26.07 -19.38 16.24
CA ASN A 371 -27.20 -20.15 15.73
C ASN A 371 -27.45 -21.44 16.54
N GLN A 372 -26.38 -22.06 17.06
CA GLN A 372 -26.54 -23.23 17.95
C GLN A 372 -27.15 -22.84 19.30
N GLY A 373 -26.78 -21.68 19.86
CA GLY A 373 -27.42 -21.17 21.07
C GLY A 373 -28.92 -20.90 20.88
N SER A 374 -29.27 -20.25 19.76
CA SER A 374 -30.66 -19.94 19.44
C SER A 374 -31.52 -21.22 19.17
N ALA A 375 -30.92 -22.24 18.53
CA ALA A 375 -31.60 -23.51 18.32
C ALA A 375 -31.81 -24.30 19.62
N ALA A 376 -30.87 -24.24 20.55
CA ALA A 376 -31.00 -24.87 21.87
C ALA A 376 -32.08 -24.17 22.74
N GLU A 377 -32.18 -22.85 22.68
CA GLU A 377 -33.25 -22.09 23.36
C GLU A 377 -34.63 -22.39 22.80
N VAL A 378 -34.75 -22.51 21.46
CA VAL A 378 -36.03 -22.89 20.83
C VAL A 378 -36.46 -24.33 21.21
N GLN A 379 -35.53 -25.28 21.27
CA GLN A 379 -35.81 -26.64 21.72
C GLN A 379 -36.18 -26.68 23.20
N ALA A 380 -35.51 -25.93 24.06
CA ALA A 380 -35.84 -25.84 25.48
C ALA A 380 -37.23 -25.24 25.71
N SER A 381 -37.62 -24.20 24.99
CA SER A 381 -38.94 -23.58 25.09
C SER A 381 -40.04 -24.49 24.54
N GLN A 382 -39.79 -25.31 23.50
CA GLN A 382 -40.75 -26.27 22.99
C GLN A 382 -40.94 -27.43 23.97
N THR A 383 -39.89 -27.86 24.67
CA THR A 383 -39.97 -28.94 25.67
C THR A 383 -40.73 -28.49 26.92
N GLN A 384 -40.59 -27.22 27.33
CA GLN A 384 -41.37 -26.64 28.42
C GLN A 384 -42.86 -26.52 28.09
N ASN A 385 -43.21 -26.07 26.89
CA ASN A 385 -44.60 -25.95 26.46
C ASN A 385 -45.32 -27.31 26.32
N VAL A 386 -44.60 -28.40 26.01
CA VAL A 386 -45.15 -29.75 25.97
C VAL A 386 -45.41 -30.32 27.38
N GLN A 387 -44.60 -29.94 28.38
CA GLN A 387 -44.79 -30.35 29.77
C GLN A 387 -45.94 -29.60 30.49
N GLU A 388 -46.19 -28.33 30.09
CA GLU A 388 -47.29 -27.53 30.67
C GLU A 388 -48.65 -27.80 30.03
N GLY A 389 -48.71 -28.26 28.75
CA GLY A 389 -49.95 -28.61 28.05
C GLY A 389 -50.48 -30.01 28.31
N GLY A 390 -49.80 -30.82 29.11
CA GLY A 390 -50.16 -32.17 29.44
C GLY A 390 -50.75 -32.38 30.87
N LYS A 391 -51.18 -31.28 31.55
CA LYS A 391 -51.86 -31.36 32.85
C LYS A 391 -53.34 -31.04 32.73
#